data_246272fb631085ca6d9cc45cd2ffcf43
#
_entry.id   246272fb631085ca6d9cc45cd2ffcf43
#
_cell.length_a   1.000
_cell.length_b   1.000
_cell.length_c   1.000
_cell.angle_alpha   90.00
_cell.angle_beta   90.00
_cell.angle_gamma   90.00
#
_symmetry.space_group_name_H-M   'P 1'
#
loop_
_entity.id
_entity.type
_entity.pdbx_description
1 polymer ?
#
loop_
_entity_poly.entity_id
_entity_poly.type
_entity_poly.pdbx_seq_one_letter_code
_entity_poly.pdbx_strand_id
1 'polypeptide(L)'
;MSEQAARLDASPKAPGRIYDSPLATIGASPLVRMPRLSQRHGVTDATILGKCEFYNPLSSVKDRIGMAMIEAMEAEGRLDPDTVVIEPTSGNTGIALAFVCAAKGYRLILTMPETMSVERRKMLRLMGAELVLTDGSMGMRGAVAKAEQLLEDMPKAAMPQQFRNPANPEIHRRTTAEEIWTDTGGEVDVVISGVGTGG
;
A
#
# COMPACT_ATOMS: atom_id res chain seq x y z
N MET A 1 15.38 20.20 17.09
CA MET A 1 15.10 19.89 15.65
C MET A 1 13.69 19.34 15.59
N SER A 2 12.83 20.09 14.96
CA SER A 2 11.38 20.03 15.12
C SER A 2 10.76 18.77 14.51
N GLU A 3 9.95 18.16 15.33
CA GLU A 3 8.84 17.25 15.07
C GLU A 3 7.94 17.74 13.94
N GLN A 4 8.24 17.35 12.72
CA GLN A 4 7.32 17.44 11.58
C GLN A 4 7.21 16.05 10.95
N ALA A 5 6.66 15.11 11.75
CA ALA A 5 6.01 13.95 11.17
C ALA A 5 4.96 14.50 10.19
N ALA A 6 5.16 14.26 8.91
CA ALA A 6 4.22 14.65 7.87
C ALA A 6 2.88 14.00 8.19
N ARG A 7 1.98 14.74 8.82
CA ARG A 7 0.59 14.35 8.97
C ARG A 7 0.08 14.17 7.55
N LEU A 8 -0.37 12.96 7.23
CA LEU A 8 -1.21 12.74 6.07
C LEU A 8 -2.44 13.64 6.26
N ASP A 9 -2.38 14.82 5.66
CA ASP A 9 -3.50 15.73 5.62
C ASP A 9 -4.56 15.10 4.71
N ALA A 10 -5.70 14.74 5.26
CA ALA A 10 -6.84 14.18 4.54
C ALA A 10 -7.51 15.20 3.58
N SER A 11 -6.86 16.35 3.37
CA SER A 11 -7.34 17.39 2.45
C SER A 11 -7.42 16.87 1.01
N PRO A 12 -8.50 17.19 0.28
CA PRO A 12 -8.63 16.81 -1.12
C PRO A 12 -7.42 17.29 -1.94
N LYS A 13 -7.00 16.50 -2.93
CA LYS A 13 -5.95 16.88 -3.88
C LYS A 13 -6.40 18.15 -4.62
N ALA A 14 -6.02 19.31 -4.10
CA ALA A 14 -6.44 20.58 -4.66
C ALA A 14 -5.59 20.92 -5.90
N PRO A 15 -6.20 21.46 -6.98
CA PRO A 15 -5.46 22.01 -8.10
C PRO A 15 -4.57 23.18 -7.63
N GLY A 16 -3.34 23.29 -8.20
CA GLY A 16 -2.40 24.36 -7.86
C GLY A 16 -1.47 24.06 -6.67
N ARG A 17 -1.55 22.87 -6.07
CA ARG A 17 -0.61 22.44 -5.04
C ARG A 17 0.61 21.75 -5.66
N ILE A 18 1.80 22.16 -5.22
CA ILE A 18 3.07 21.48 -5.54
C ILE A 18 3.41 20.60 -4.35
N TYR A 19 3.72 19.34 -4.61
CA TYR A 19 4.09 18.34 -3.60
C TYR A 19 5.60 18.11 -3.62
N ASP A 20 6.24 18.10 -2.46
CA ASP A 20 7.68 17.87 -2.33
C ASP A 20 8.07 16.40 -2.54
N SER A 21 7.09 15.49 -2.40
CA SER A 21 7.29 14.06 -2.61
C SER A 21 6.06 13.43 -3.28
N PRO A 22 6.25 12.46 -4.18
CA PRO A 22 5.14 11.70 -4.73
C PRO A 22 4.37 10.92 -3.65
N LEU A 23 5.00 10.58 -2.52
CA LEU A 23 4.36 9.93 -1.38
C LEU A 23 3.24 10.79 -0.77
N ALA A 24 3.38 12.11 -0.80
CA ALA A 24 2.37 13.04 -0.31
C ALA A 24 1.08 13.08 -1.16
N THR A 25 1.05 12.36 -2.29
CA THR A 25 -0.14 12.20 -3.13
C THR A 25 -0.95 10.93 -2.83
N ILE A 26 -0.50 10.11 -1.88
CA ILE A 26 -1.22 8.91 -1.43
C ILE A 26 -2.45 9.32 -0.61
N GLY A 27 -3.56 8.61 -0.80
CA GLY A 27 -4.81 8.88 -0.09
C GLY A 27 -5.66 9.96 -0.75
N ALA A 28 -6.58 10.54 0.00
CA ALA A 28 -7.60 11.49 -0.49
C ALA A 28 -8.26 11.01 -1.79
N SER A 29 -8.58 9.72 -1.85
CA SER A 29 -9.22 9.11 -3.00
C SER A 29 -10.70 9.47 -3.04
N PRO A 30 -11.29 9.77 -4.22
CA PRO A 30 -12.66 10.24 -4.30
C PRO A 30 -13.68 9.13 -4.03
N LEU A 31 -14.85 9.54 -3.51
CA LEU A 31 -16.08 8.77 -3.55
C LEU A 31 -16.87 9.12 -4.80
N VAL A 32 -17.35 8.13 -5.55
CA VAL A 32 -18.09 8.32 -6.79
C VAL A 32 -19.46 7.66 -6.68
N ARG A 33 -20.55 8.41 -6.98
CA ARG A 33 -21.90 7.87 -7.04
C ARG A 33 -22.05 6.91 -8.21
N MET A 34 -22.74 5.79 -7.98
CA MET A 34 -22.92 4.72 -8.97
C MET A 34 -24.40 4.55 -9.37
N PRO A 35 -25.06 5.58 -9.95
CA PRO A 35 -26.50 5.56 -10.20
C PRO A 35 -26.94 4.50 -11.21
N ARG A 36 -26.10 4.19 -12.21
CA ARG A 36 -26.40 3.14 -13.19
C ARG A 36 -26.42 1.74 -12.58
N LEU A 37 -25.56 1.50 -11.57
CA LEU A 37 -25.55 0.24 -10.84
C LEU A 37 -26.84 0.10 -10.04
N SER A 38 -27.22 1.13 -9.30
CA SER A 38 -28.47 1.17 -8.52
C SER A 38 -29.68 0.91 -9.41
N GLN A 39 -29.83 1.62 -10.51
CA GLN A 39 -30.93 1.47 -11.48
C GLN A 39 -31.00 0.06 -12.08
N ARG A 40 -29.85 -0.48 -12.49
CA ARG A 40 -29.76 -1.81 -13.10
C ARG A 40 -30.26 -2.93 -12.17
N HIS A 41 -30.05 -2.76 -10.87
CA HIS A 41 -30.42 -3.74 -9.84
C HIS A 41 -31.67 -3.36 -9.05
N GLY A 42 -32.42 -2.34 -9.50
CA GLY A 42 -33.68 -1.94 -8.85
C GLY A 42 -33.51 -1.37 -7.45
N VAL A 43 -32.32 -0.87 -7.12
CA VAL A 43 -32.05 -0.21 -5.83
C VAL A 43 -32.48 1.25 -5.96
N THR A 44 -33.62 1.59 -5.35
CA THR A 44 -34.25 2.92 -5.45
C THR A 44 -34.11 3.76 -4.17
N ASP A 45 -33.88 3.10 -3.05
CA ASP A 45 -33.91 3.65 -1.69
C ASP A 45 -32.53 3.71 -1.01
N ALA A 46 -31.47 3.40 -1.75
CA ALA A 46 -30.10 3.53 -1.28
C ALA A 46 -29.17 4.23 -2.29
N THR A 47 -28.23 4.99 -1.78
CA THR A 47 -27.13 5.57 -2.58
C THR A 47 -25.90 4.67 -2.51
N ILE A 48 -25.47 4.15 -3.66
CA ILE A 48 -24.24 3.36 -3.78
C ILE A 48 -23.08 4.28 -4.15
N LEU A 49 -22.03 4.25 -3.32
CA LEU A 49 -20.78 5.01 -3.52
C LEU A 49 -19.61 4.05 -3.71
N GLY A 50 -18.73 4.35 -4.64
CA GLY A 50 -17.47 3.64 -4.85
C GLY A 50 -16.29 4.47 -4.33
N LYS A 51 -15.54 3.98 -3.35
CA LYS A 51 -14.27 4.58 -2.92
C LYS A 51 -13.19 4.20 -3.93
N CYS A 52 -12.74 5.17 -4.74
CA CYS A 52 -11.90 4.92 -5.91
C CYS A 52 -10.42 4.86 -5.55
N GLU A 53 -9.96 3.78 -4.90
CA GLU A 53 -8.57 3.60 -4.46
C GLU A 53 -7.54 3.51 -5.61
N PHE A 54 -7.99 3.35 -6.85
CA PHE A 54 -7.13 3.43 -8.04
C PHE A 54 -6.64 4.86 -8.37
N TYR A 55 -7.11 5.88 -7.66
CA TYR A 55 -6.56 7.25 -7.72
C TYR A 55 -5.29 7.43 -6.90
N ASN A 56 -4.87 6.43 -6.12
CA ASN A 56 -3.53 6.45 -5.54
C ASN A 56 -2.45 6.39 -6.64
N PRO A 57 -1.22 6.89 -6.38
CA PRO A 57 -0.16 7.02 -7.39
C PRO A 57 0.13 5.74 -8.18
N LEU A 58 0.14 4.58 -7.54
CA LEU A 58 0.35 3.26 -8.16
C LEU A 58 -0.97 2.51 -8.38
N SER A 59 -2.08 3.24 -8.42
CA SER A 59 -3.41 2.75 -8.77
C SER A 59 -3.96 1.66 -7.84
N SER A 60 -3.60 1.68 -6.56
CA SER A 60 -4.16 0.74 -5.60
C SER A 60 -4.20 1.25 -4.15
N VAL A 61 -5.10 0.66 -3.36
CA VAL A 61 -5.18 0.87 -1.91
C VAL A 61 -3.87 0.51 -1.17
N LYS A 62 -3.01 -0.31 -1.78
CA LYS A 62 -1.76 -0.77 -1.17
C LYS A 62 -0.71 0.32 -1.06
N ASP A 63 -0.84 1.41 -1.78
CA ASP A 63 0.04 2.56 -1.64
C ASP A 63 -0.01 3.12 -0.21
N ARG A 64 -1.22 3.13 0.40
CA ARG A 64 -1.41 3.54 1.80
C ARG A 64 -0.62 2.67 2.77
N ILE A 65 -0.79 1.35 2.69
CA ILE A 65 -0.12 0.43 3.61
C ILE A 65 1.39 0.34 3.35
N GLY A 66 1.82 0.43 2.09
CA GLY A 66 3.24 0.45 1.73
C GLY A 66 3.97 1.59 2.43
N MET A 67 3.42 2.80 2.38
CA MET A 67 3.96 3.96 3.07
C MET A 67 3.89 3.79 4.60
N ALA A 68 2.70 3.45 5.13
CA ALA A 68 2.51 3.36 6.57
C ALA A 68 3.42 2.33 7.25
N MET A 69 3.65 1.18 6.62
CA MET A 69 4.54 0.15 7.17
C MET A 69 5.99 0.62 7.20
N ILE A 70 6.48 1.27 6.15
CA ILE A 70 7.84 1.81 6.12
C ILE A 70 8.00 2.91 7.17
N GLU A 71 7.07 3.86 7.27
CA GLU A 71 7.12 4.93 8.26
C GLU A 71 7.04 4.41 9.71
N ALA A 72 6.24 3.38 9.96
CA ALA A 72 6.20 2.74 11.28
C ALA A 72 7.55 2.10 11.63
N MET A 73 8.19 1.40 10.68
CA MET A 73 9.49 0.80 10.89
C MET A 73 10.60 1.84 11.10
N GLU A 74 10.54 2.99 10.42
CA GLU A 74 11.42 4.14 10.66
C GLU A 74 11.24 4.68 12.09
N ALA A 75 9.99 4.89 12.51
CA ALA A 75 9.67 5.39 13.85
C ALA A 75 10.09 4.43 14.96
N GLU A 76 10.07 3.13 14.71
CA GLU A 76 10.53 2.07 15.60
C GLU A 76 12.07 1.91 15.62
N GLY A 77 12.81 2.65 14.78
CA GLY A 77 14.25 2.53 14.63
C GLY A 77 14.72 1.21 13.98
N ARG A 78 13.84 0.53 13.25
CA ARG A 78 14.11 -0.72 12.53
C ARG A 78 14.67 -0.50 11.12
N LEU A 79 14.62 0.72 10.62
CA LEU A 79 15.19 1.11 9.34
C LEU A 79 16.26 2.19 9.55
N ASP A 80 17.43 1.94 9.03
CA ASP A 80 18.51 2.91 8.82
C ASP A 80 18.83 2.97 7.31
N PRO A 81 19.66 3.91 6.84
CA PRO A 81 19.98 4.04 5.41
C PRO A 81 20.59 2.78 4.77
N ASP A 82 21.20 1.89 5.56
CA ASP A 82 21.84 0.66 5.10
C ASP A 82 20.90 -0.56 5.21
N THR A 83 19.71 -0.39 5.78
CA THR A 83 18.76 -1.50 5.99
C THR A 83 18.17 -1.95 4.67
N VAL A 84 18.17 -3.26 4.44
CA VAL A 84 17.52 -3.88 3.27
C VAL A 84 16.08 -4.27 3.63
N VAL A 85 15.12 -3.71 2.94
CA VAL A 85 13.71 -4.10 3.09
C VAL A 85 13.45 -5.37 2.29
N ILE A 86 12.88 -6.40 2.91
CA ILE A 86 12.54 -7.68 2.25
C ILE A 86 11.05 -7.95 2.45
N GLU A 87 10.32 -8.28 1.39
CA GLU A 87 8.90 -8.67 1.51
C GLU A 87 8.53 -9.77 0.50
N PRO A 88 7.89 -10.87 0.95
CA PRO A 88 7.34 -11.88 0.06
C PRO A 88 5.99 -11.40 -0.50
N THR A 89 5.99 -10.91 -1.72
CA THR A 89 4.76 -10.44 -2.35
C THR A 89 4.83 -10.45 -3.86
N SER A 90 3.73 -10.81 -4.48
CA SER A 90 3.56 -10.81 -5.94
C SER A 90 2.51 -9.80 -6.40
N GLY A 91 1.91 -9.07 -5.47
CA GLY A 91 0.78 -8.18 -5.71
C GLY A 91 1.09 -6.69 -5.60
N ASN A 92 0.03 -5.92 -5.40
CA ASN A 92 0.11 -4.46 -5.31
C ASN A 92 0.91 -3.97 -4.09
N THR A 93 1.06 -4.77 -3.04
CA THR A 93 1.94 -4.43 -1.91
C THR A 93 3.40 -4.33 -2.35
N GLY A 94 3.88 -5.23 -3.20
CA GLY A 94 5.23 -5.14 -3.76
C GLY A 94 5.43 -3.89 -4.61
N ILE A 95 4.42 -3.51 -5.39
CA ILE A 95 4.43 -2.28 -6.19
C ILE A 95 4.52 -1.05 -5.27
N ALA A 96 3.68 -1.01 -4.23
CA ALA A 96 3.67 0.08 -3.26
C ALA A 96 4.99 0.19 -2.49
N LEU A 97 5.56 -0.94 -2.03
CA LEU A 97 6.86 -0.95 -1.37
C LEU A 97 7.99 -0.49 -2.30
N ALA A 98 7.99 -0.93 -3.57
CA ALA A 98 8.99 -0.47 -4.55
C ALA A 98 8.93 1.05 -4.75
N PHE A 99 7.73 1.59 -4.85
CA PHE A 99 7.52 3.04 -4.96
C PHE A 99 8.01 3.80 -3.71
N VAL A 100 7.62 3.34 -2.52
CA VAL A 100 8.00 4.00 -1.26
C VAL A 100 9.51 3.89 -1.01
N CYS A 101 10.09 2.72 -1.20
CA CYS A 101 11.53 2.51 -1.03
C CYS A 101 12.35 3.34 -2.03
N ALA A 102 11.92 3.42 -3.29
CA ALA A 102 12.56 4.29 -4.29
C ALA A 102 12.52 5.77 -3.88
N ALA A 103 11.37 6.25 -3.37
CA ALA A 103 11.21 7.63 -2.95
C ALA A 103 12.01 7.98 -1.67
N LYS A 104 12.20 7.00 -0.77
CA LYS A 104 12.92 7.18 0.50
C LYS A 104 14.39 6.75 0.45
N GLY A 105 14.84 6.11 -0.65
CA GLY A 105 16.23 5.67 -0.83
C GLY A 105 16.57 4.32 -0.17
N TYR A 106 15.59 3.50 0.18
CA TYR A 106 15.84 2.17 0.74
C TYR A 106 16.07 1.13 -0.35
N ARG A 107 17.00 0.22 -0.10
CA ARG A 107 17.17 -0.99 -0.89
C ARG A 107 16.01 -1.95 -0.62
N LEU A 108 15.40 -2.50 -1.68
CA LEU A 108 14.27 -3.42 -1.58
C LEU A 108 14.53 -4.71 -2.33
N ILE A 109 14.31 -5.84 -1.64
CA ILE A 109 14.28 -7.18 -2.22
C ILE A 109 12.86 -7.73 -2.11
N LEU A 110 12.28 -8.13 -3.24
CA LEU A 110 10.98 -8.79 -3.29
C LEU A 110 11.16 -10.25 -3.71
N THR A 111 10.63 -11.16 -2.91
CA THR A 111 10.58 -12.58 -3.27
C THR A 111 9.21 -12.93 -3.85
N MET A 112 9.19 -13.66 -4.96
CA MET A 112 7.95 -14.03 -5.64
C MET A 112 8.14 -15.29 -6.53
N PRO A 113 7.06 -16.04 -6.78
CA PRO A 113 7.12 -17.16 -7.73
C PRO A 113 7.48 -16.70 -9.15
N GLU A 114 8.27 -17.48 -9.83
CA GLU A 114 8.66 -17.22 -11.24
C GLU A 114 7.49 -17.18 -12.23
N THR A 115 6.32 -17.68 -11.81
CA THR A 115 5.07 -17.62 -12.58
C THR A 115 4.46 -16.23 -12.68
N MET A 116 4.98 -15.26 -11.92
CA MET A 116 4.51 -13.86 -12.00
C MET A 116 4.80 -13.26 -13.38
N SER A 117 3.86 -12.43 -13.86
CA SER A 117 3.94 -11.83 -15.19
C SER A 117 5.23 -11.02 -15.42
N VAL A 118 5.74 -11.11 -16.64
CA VAL A 118 6.98 -10.41 -17.02
C VAL A 118 6.83 -8.89 -16.89
N GLU A 119 5.66 -8.36 -17.20
CA GLU A 119 5.33 -6.93 -17.12
C GLU A 119 5.46 -6.44 -15.68
N ARG A 120 4.92 -7.19 -14.72
CA ARG A 120 5.03 -6.85 -13.29
C ARG A 120 6.49 -6.87 -12.82
N ARG A 121 7.24 -7.91 -13.21
CA ARG A 121 8.67 -7.99 -12.89
C ARG A 121 9.47 -6.82 -13.46
N LYS A 122 9.17 -6.41 -14.71
CA LYS A 122 9.80 -5.25 -15.35
C LYS A 122 9.47 -3.96 -14.61
N MET A 123 8.21 -3.75 -14.24
CA MET A 123 7.77 -2.56 -13.50
C MET A 123 8.46 -2.45 -12.13
N LEU A 124 8.54 -3.54 -11.38
CA LEU A 124 9.23 -3.56 -10.08
C LEU A 124 10.72 -3.24 -10.20
N ARG A 125 11.40 -3.82 -11.20
CA ARG A 125 12.81 -3.51 -11.48
C ARG A 125 13.02 -2.06 -11.91
N LEU A 126 12.10 -1.51 -12.70
CA LEU A 126 12.16 -0.09 -13.11
C LEU A 126 12.11 0.85 -11.90
N MET A 127 11.40 0.47 -10.84
CA MET A 127 11.36 1.20 -9.56
C MET A 127 12.54 0.86 -8.63
N GLY A 128 13.54 0.10 -9.09
CA GLY A 128 14.75 -0.21 -8.33
C GLY A 128 14.67 -1.44 -7.43
N ALA A 129 13.56 -2.18 -7.42
CA ALA A 129 13.45 -3.40 -6.61
C ALA A 129 14.29 -4.56 -7.20
N GLU A 130 15.01 -5.25 -6.32
CA GLU A 130 15.67 -6.52 -6.61
C GLU A 130 14.64 -7.65 -6.51
N LEU A 131 14.62 -8.55 -7.49
CA LEU A 131 13.65 -9.65 -7.51
C LEU A 131 14.37 -10.99 -7.33
N VAL A 132 13.97 -11.71 -6.31
CA VAL A 132 14.37 -13.10 -6.08
C VAL A 132 13.19 -13.99 -6.47
N LEU A 133 13.35 -14.69 -7.59
CA LEU A 133 12.34 -15.62 -8.11
C LEU A 133 12.47 -16.96 -7.44
N THR A 134 11.35 -17.54 -7.05
CA THR A 134 11.26 -18.88 -6.45
C THR A 134 10.52 -19.84 -7.38
N ASP A 135 10.70 -21.13 -7.16
CA ASP A 135 10.03 -22.17 -7.95
C ASP A 135 8.51 -21.96 -7.94
N GLY A 136 7.94 -21.89 -9.16
CA GLY A 136 6.51 -21.67 -9.35
C GLY A 136 5.63 -22.73 -8.72
N SER A 137 6.09 -23.98 -8.62
CA SER A 137 5.37 -25.08 -8.00
C SER A 137 5.14 -24.88 -6.48
N MET A 138 6.02 -24.14 -5.82
CA MET A 138 5.93 -23.79 -4.41
C MET A 138 4.98 -22.60 -4.13
N GLY A 139 4.60 -21.86 -5.18
CA GLY A 139 3.74 -20.70 -5.06
C GLY A 139 4.24 -19.67 -4.02
N MET A 140 3.31 -18.98 -3.36
CA MET A 140 3.69 -17.98 -2.34
C MET A 140 4.40 -18.57 -1.12
N ARG A 141 4.20 -19.85 -0.79
CA ARG A 141 4.94 -20.48 0.32
C ARG A 141 6.44 -20.50 0.07
N GLY A 142 6.85 -20.80 -1.17
CA GLY A 142 8.27 -20.72 -1.55
C GLY A 142 8.83 -19.30 -1.44
N ALA A 143 8.05 -18.31 -1.84
CA ALA A 143 8.46 -16.90 -1.71
C ALA A 143 8.62 -16.47 -0.25
N VAL A 144 7.70 -16.87 0.64
CA VAL A 144 7.79 -16.60 2.08
C VAL A 144 9.04 -17.23 2.69
N ALA A 145 9.24 -18.54 2.46
CA ALA A 145 10.42 -19.25 2.98
C ALA A 145 11.73 -18.61 2.50
N LYS A 146 11.78 -18.15 1.23
CA LYS A 146 12.95 -17.47 0.69
C LYS A 146 13.18 -16.09 1.32
N ALA A 147 12.12 -15.36 1.61
CA ALA A 147 12.24 -14.08 2.31
C ALA A 147 12.76 -14.26 3.75
N GLU A 148 12.25 -15.26 4.47
CA GLU A 148 12.71 -15.62 5.82
C GLU A 148 14.18 -16.03 5.82
N GLN A 149 14.59 -16.86 4.86
CA GLN A 149 16.01 -17.21 4.69
C GLN A 149 16.89 -15.99 4.46
N LEU A 150 16.49 -15.08 3.56
CA LEU A 150 17.24 -13.85 3.29
C LEU A 150 17.33 -12.95 4.52
N LEU A 151 16.28 -12.92 5.34
CA LEU A 151 16.29 -12.15 6.59
C LEU A 151 17.29 -12.71 7.61
N GLU A 152 17.47 -14.05 7.67
CA GLU A 152 18.48 -14.70 8.50
C GLU A 152 19.90 -14.47 7.96
N ASP A 153 20.07 -14.53 6.64
CA ASP A 153 21.37 -14.38 5.97
C ASP A 153 21.90 -12.93 5.98
N MET A 154 21.02 -11.94 6.17
CA MET A 154 21.35 -10.51 6.06
C MET A 154 21.15 -9.78 7.39
N PRO A 155 22.22 -9.48 8.16
CA PRO A 155 22.11 -8.89 9.50
C PRO A 155 21.40 -7.52 9.55
N LYS A 156 21.44 -6.78 8.45
CA LYS A 156 20.76 -5.48 8.31
C LYS A 156 19.55 -5.58 7.36
N ALA A 157 18.70 -6.57 7.59
CA ALA A 157 17.47 -6.72 6.84
C ALA A 157 16.24 -6.58 7.75
N ALA A 158 15.16 -6.06 7.20
CA ALA A 158 13.89 -5.93 7.91
C ALA A 158 12.70 -6.23 6.98
N MET A 159 11.67 -6.86 7.53
CA MET A 159 10.48 -7.26 6.79
C MET A 159 9.27 -6.48 7.28
N PRO A 160 8.53 -5.77 6.39
CA PRO A 160 7.30 -5.06 6.73
C PRO A 160 6.17 -5.96 7.24
N GLN A 161 6.02 -7.17 6.70
CA GLN A 161 5.03 -8.18 7.12
C GLN A 161 3.58 -7.69 7.03
N GLN A 162 3.09 -7.43 5.83
CA GLN A 162 1.76 -6.85 5.60
C GLN A 162 0.59 -7.51 6.34
N PHE A 163 0.67 -8.80 6.66
CA PHE A 163 -0.38 -9.56 7.37
C PHE A 163 -0.30 -9.43 8.90
N ARG A 164 0.78 -8.89 9.45
CA ARG A 164 1.03 -8.82 10.90
C ARG A 164 1.30 -7.40 11.39
N ASN A 165 1.70 -6.50 10.49
CA ASN A 165 2.07 -5.13 10.85
C ASN A 165 0.85 -4.32 11.24
N PRO A 166 0.76 -3.79 12.47
CA PRO A 166 -0.38 -3.01 12.94
C PRO A 166 -0.54 -1.67 12.19
N ALA A 167 0.50 -1.17 11.53
CA ALA A 167 0.41 0.03 10.71
C ALA A 167 -0.55 -0.15 9.51
N ASN A 168 -0.77 -1.40 9.05
CA ASN A 168 -1.72 -1.68 7.99
C ASN A 168 -3.17 -1.31 8.39
N PRO A 169 -3.82 -1.90 9.39
CA PRO A 169 -5.16 -1.45 9.78
C PRO A 169 -5.18 -0.01 10.31
N GLU A 170 -4.11 0.44 10.95
CA GLU A 170 -4.05 1.77 11.52
C GLU A 170 -4.09 2.88 10.46
N ILE A 171 -3.43 2.72 9.32
CA ILE A 171 -3.52 3.73 8.25
C ILE A 171 -4.94 3.86 7.71
N HIS A 172 -5.70 2.77 7.66
CA HIS A 172 -7.09 2.81 7.23
C HIS A 172 -8.01 3.50 8.25
N ARG A 173 -7.74 3.34 9.55
CA ARG A 173 -8.45 4.09 10.60
C ARG A 173 -8.21 5.58 10.49
N ARG A 174 -6.93 5.98 10.33
CA ARG A 174 -6.55 7.40 10.32
C ARG A 174 -6.85 8.12 9.02
N THR A 175 -7.01 7.40 7.92
CA THR A 175 -7.18 8.03 6.59
C THR A 175 -8.41 7.52 5.86
N THR A 176 -8.48 6.29 5.44
CA THR A 176 -9.57 5.78 4.59
C THR A 176 -10.94 5.92 5.25
N ALA A 177 -11.05 5.60 6.54
CA ALA A 177 -12.28 5.72 7.30
C ALA A 177 -12.70 7.19 7.46
N GLU A 178 -11.76 8.05 7.82
CA GLU A 178 -12.00 9.48 8.00
C GLU A 178 -12.37 10.17 6.67
N GLU A 179 -11.74 9.76 5.57
CA GLU A 179 -12.11 10.23 4.23
C GLU A 179 -13.56 9.85 3.89
N ILE A 180 -13.94 8.58 4.11
CA ILE A 180 -15.30 8.12 3.85
C ILE A 180 -16.30 8.89 4.72
N TRP A 181 -16.02 9.01 6.00
CA TRP A 181 -16.88 9.71 6.95
C TRP A 181 -17.08 11.18 6.58
N THR A 182 -15.99 11.87 6.27
CA THR A 182 -16.02 13.29 5.92
C THR A 182 -16.74 13.52 4.58
N ASP A 183 -16.41 12.73 3.55
CA ASP A 183 -16.97 12.88 2.21
C ASP A 183 -18.48 12.56 2.14
N THR A 184 -18.97 11.79 3.12
CA THR A 184 -20.42 11.49 3.23
C THR A 184 -21.15 12.38 4.24
N GLY A 185 -20.45 13.30 4.91
CA GLY A 185 -21.05 14.08 6.00
C GLY A 185 -21.44 13.23 7.21
N GLY A 186 -20.84 12.04 7.37
CA GLY A 186 -21.18 11.09 8.42
C GLY A 186 -22.37 10.18 8.10
N GLU A 187 -22.95 10.30 6.91
CA GLU A 187 -24.12 9.51 6.49
C GLU A 187 -23.68 8.21 5.81
N VAL A 188 -23.26 7.22 6.61
CA VAL A 188 -22.85 5.89 6.15
C VAL A 188 -23.60 4.83 6.93
N ASP A 189 -24.48 4.07 6.27
CA ASP A 189 -25.22 2.96 6.89
C ASP A 189 -24.50 1.63 6.73
N VAL A 190 -23.82 1.42 5.59
CA VAL A 190 -23.19 0.14 5.23
C VAL A 190 -21.86 0.36 4.55
N VAL A 191 -20.83 -0.37 4.98
CA VAL A 191 -19.53 -0.46 4.32
C VAL A 191 -19.32 -1.88 3.78
N ILE A 192 -19.00 -1.99 2.49
CA ILE A 192 -18.68 -3.26 1.85
C ILE A 192 -17.22 -3.22 1.39
N SER A 193 -16.42 -4.13 1.88
CA SER A 193 -14.99 -4.23 1.53
C SER A 193 -14.53 -5.67 1.38
N GLY A 194 -13.57 -5.90 0.50
CA GLY A 194 -12.89 -7.18 0.38
C GLY A 194 -11.85 -7.34 1.49
N VAL A 195 -11.92 -8.43 2.23
CA VAL A 195 -10.92 -8.78 3.25
C VAL A 195 -9.74 -9.49 2.59
N GLY A 196 -8.54 -8.92 2.73
CA GLY A 196 -7.28 -9.50 2.24
C GLY A 196 -6.23 -9.58 3.35
N THR A 197 -5.51 -8.49 3.58
CA THR A 197 -4.43 -8.42 4.58
C THR A 197 -4.90 -7.99 5.97
N GLY A 198 -6.19 -7.71 6.16
CA GLY A 198 -6.77 -7.33 7.44
C GLY A 198 -6.74 -5.83 7.75
N GLY A 199 -6.42 -5.02 6.73
CA GLY A 199 -6.42 -3.56 6.84
C GLY A 199 -7.79 -2.93 6.74
#